data_a1e3024e679e766c3a6b030248553976
#
_entry.id   a1e3024e679e766c3a6b030248553976
#
_cell.length_a   1.000
_cell.length_b   1.000
_cell.length_c   1.000
_cell.angle_alpha   90.00
_cell.angle_beta   90.00
_cell.angle_gamma   90.00
#
_symmetry.space_group_name_H-M   'P 1'
#
loop_
_entity.id
_entity.type
_entity.pdbx_description
1 polymer ?
#
loop_
_entity_poly.entity_id
_entity_poly.type
_entity_poly.pdbx_seq_one_letter_code
_entity_poly.pdbx_strand_id
1 'polypeptide(L)'
;MITSPYDKYRQSSVQTSNPAQLVIMLYDGAIRFVKTAIDGLTQKDNEKTSLNLGKAQTIISELMSTLDRSYDISKSLHSLYEYMNYLLVEANIRKDVTKAEEAVGYLTDLRETWLQASKIAAGQEAPPVTTESAHG
;
A
#
# COMPACT_ATOMS: atom_id res chain seq x y z
N MET A 1 17.75 -18.49 0.89
CA MET A 1 16.35 -18.38 1.04
C MET A 1 15.81 -17.03 0.62
N ILE A 2 14.70 -17.02 -0.07
CA ILE A 2 14.16 -15.77 -0.53
C ILE A 2 13.19 -15.19 0.48
N THR A 3 13.42 -13.96 0.86
CA THR A 3 12.57 -13.29 1.80
C THR A 3 11.62 -12.40 1.01
N SER A 4 10.34 -12.45 1.32
CA SER A 4 9.37 -11.62 0.63
C SER A 4 9.58 -10.18 1.07
N PRO A 5 9.11 -9.20 0.28
CA PRO A 5 9.21 -7.80 0.66
C PRO A 5 8.52 -7.56 2.00
N TYR A 6 7.44 -8.27 2.27
CA TYR A 6 6.72 -8.14 3.51
C TYR A 6 7.60 -8.54 4.68
N ASP A 7 8.33 -9.66 4.59
CA ASP A 7 9.17 -10.15 5.67
C ASP A 7 10.27 -9.13 5.98
N LYS A 8 10.82 -8.51 4.96
CA LYS A 8 11.88 -7.53 5.15
C LYS A 8 11.36 -6.33 5.92
N TYR A 9 10.19 -5.81 5.53
CA TYR A 9 9.63 -4.65 6.17
C TYR A 9 9.20 -5.01 7.59
N ARG A 10 8.70 -6.22 7.79
CA ARG A 10 8.28 -6.66 9.09
C ARG A 10 9.47 -6.72 10.05
N GLN A 11 10.62 -7.20 9.59
CA GLN A 11 11.80 -7.28 10.41
C GLN A 11 12.26 -5.88 10.84
N SER A 12 12.21 -4.93 9.91
CA SER A 12 12.60 -3.58 10.20
C SER A 12 11.65 -2.99 11.23
N SER A 13 10.37 -3.25 11.09
CA SER A 13 9.38 -2.71 11.96
C SER A 13 9.45 -3.18 13.38
N VAL A 14 9.78 -4.42 13.59
CA VAL A 14 9.85 -5.00 14.91
C VAL A 14 10.76 -4.22 15.84
N GLN A 15 11.78 -3.62 15.32
CA GLN A 15 12.73 -2.91 16.12
C GLN A 15 12.33 -1.49 16.51
N THR A 16 11.44 -0.89 15.77
CA THR A 16 11.16 0.50 15.94
C THR A 16 9.73 0.88 16.10
N SER A 17 8.83 -0.06 15.92
CA SER A 17 7.57 0.46 15.56
C SER A 17 6.39 -0.20 16.13
N ASN A 18 5.31 0.39 15.83
CA ASN A 18 4.00 -0.04 16.18
C ASN A 18 3.36 -0.52 14.89
N PRO A 19 2.19 -1.15 14.99
CA PRO A 19 1.49 -1.70 13.83
C PRO A 19 1.17 -0.66 12.75
N ALA A 20 0.91 0.58 13.15
CA ALA A 20 0.58 1.61 12.16
C ALA A 20 1.77 1.91 11.28
N GLN A 21 2.99 1.93 11.86
CA GLN A 21 4.19 2.19 11.09
C GLN A 21 4.45 1.03 10.12
N LEU A 22 4.17 -0.19 10.54
CA LEU A 22 4.35 -1.35 9.67
C LEU A 22 3.46 -1.20 8.45
N VAL A 23 2.20 -0.82 8.66
CA VAL A 23 1.26 -0.66 7.55
C VAL A 23 1.74 0.43 6.59
N ILE A 24 2.21 1.55 7.14
CA ILE A 24 2.72 2.65 6.30
C ILE A 24 3.92 2.18 5.49
N MET A 25 4.82 1.39 6.09
CA MET A 25 5.98 0.86 5.39
C MET A 25 5.57 -0.07 4.27
N LEU A 26 4.50 -0.85 4.46
CA LEU A 26 4.00 -1.73 3.43
C LEU A 26 3.46 -0.92 2.25
N TYR A 27 2.72 0.17 2.53
CA TYR A 27 2.24 1.04 1.46
C TYR A 27 3.42 1.66 0.71
N ASP A 28 4.44 2.12 1.43
CA ASP A 28 5.62 2.73 0.81
C ASP A 28 6.31 1.73 -0.11
N GLY A 29 6.43 0.48 0.33
CA GLY A 29 7.04 -0.56 -0.47
C GLY A 29 6.25 -0.86 -1.72
N ALA A 30 4.93 -0.97 -1.58
CA ALA A 30 4.07 -1.26 -2.72
C ALA A 30 4.14 -0.12 -3.75
N ILE A 31 4.09 1.12 -3.28
CA ILE A 31 4.18 2.28 -4.16
C ILE A 31 5.50 2.26 -4.92
N ARG A 32 6.60 2.00 -4.23
CA ARG A 32 7.91 1.98 -4.84
C ARG A 32 8.01 0.89 -5.91
N PHE A 33 7.50 -0.30 -5.61
CA PHE A 33 7.56 -1.38 -6.57
C PHE A 33 6.71 -1.09 -7.81
N VAL A 34 5.51 -0.52 -7.63
CA VAL A 34 4.68 -0.20 -8.78
C VAL A 34 5.34 0.90 -9.62
N LYS A 35 5.94 1.90 -8.99
CA LYS A 35 6.64 2.95 -9.73
C LYS A 35 7.83 2.39 -10.53
N THR A 36 8.55 1.42 -9.94
CA THR A 36 9.65 0.78 -10.65
C THR A 36 9.10 -0.03 -11.83
N ALA A 37 7.93 -0.67 -11.64
CA ALA A 37 7.29 -1.40 -12.73
C ALA A 37 6.86 -0.45 -13.85
N ILE A 38 6.40 0.75 -13.50
CA ILE A 38 6.02 1.76 -14.49
C ILE A 38 7.25 2.15 -15.33
N ASP A 39 8.42 2.25 -14.67
CA ASP A 39 9.65 2.54 -15.40
C ASP A 39 9.92 1.38 -16.36
N GLY A 40 9.70 0.14 -15.93
CA GLY A 40 9.86 -1.03 -16.78
C GLY A 40 8.93 -0.99 -17.98
N LEU A 41 7.68 -0.56 -17.76
CA LEU A 41 6.71 -0.46 -18.84
C LEU A 41 7.17 0.59 -19.88
N THR A 42 7.65 1.72 -19.38
CA THR A 42 8.12 2.80 -20.24
C THR A 42 9.35 2.37 -21.04
N GLN A 43 10.23 1.60 -20.40
CA GLN A 43 11.48 1.15 -21.03
C GLN A 43 11.26 -0.14 -21.84
N LYS A 44 10.07 -0.68 -21.80
CA LYS A 44 9.72 -1.95 -22.46
C LYS A 44 10.58 -3.10 -21.93
N ASP A 45 10.90 -3.02 -20.65
CA ASP A 45 11.66 -4.06 -19.96
C ASP A 45 10.63 -4.93 -19.24
N ASN A 46 10.20 -6.00 -19.90
CA ASN A 46 9.15 -6.88 -19.39
C ASN A 46 9.53 -7.60 -18.10
N GLU A 47 10.79 -7.94 -17.96
CA GLU A 47 11.25 -8.65 -16.77
C GLU A 47 11.16 -7.71 -15.57
N LYS A 48 11.61 -6.48 -15.72
CA LYS A 48 11.57 -5.48 -14.66
C LYS A 48 10.11 -5.21 -14.28
N THR A 49 9.24 -5.11 -15.28
CA THR A 49 7.83 -4.86 -15.07
C THR A 49 7.19 -6.00 -14.26
N SER A 50 7.35 -7.23 -14.73
CA SER A 50 6.71 -8.38 -14.09
C SER A 50 7.23 -8.61 -12.68
N LEU A 51 8.53 -8.47 -12.49
CA LEU A 51 9.14 -8.69 -11.20
C LEU A 51 8.58 -7.70 -10.16
N ASN A 52 8.53 -6.43 -10.53
CA ASN A 52 8.13 -5.40 -9.58
C ASN A 52 6.63 -5.36 -9.34
N LEU A 53 5.81 -5.66 -10.36
CA LEU A 53 4.38 -5.79 -10.15
C LEU A 53 4.09 -6.98 -9.23
N GLY A 54 4.84 -8.08 -9.40
CA GLY A 54 4.68 -9.26 -8.54
C GLY A 54 4.99 -8.94 -7.08
N LYS A 55 6.05 -8.16 -6.84
CA LYS A 55 6.42 -7.77 -5.48
C LYS A 55 5.32 -6.89 -4.87
N ALA A 56 4.76 -5.97 -5.66
CA ALA A 56 3.69 -5.11 -5.19
C ALA A 56 2.44 -5.94 -4.84
N GLN A 57 2.11 -6.92 -5.68
CA GLN A 57 0.96 -7.79 -5.43
C GLN A 57 1.14 -8.56 -4.13
N THR A 58 2.35 -9.03 -3.86
CA THR A 58 2.64 -9.73 -2.62
C THR A 58 2.35 -8.84 -1.42
N ILE A 59 2.78 -7.58 -1.48
CA ILE A 59 2.56 -6.64 -0.40
C ILE A 59 1.06 -6.37 -0.22
N ILE A 60 0.34 -6.17 -1.32
CA ILE A 60 -1.10 -5.92 -1.24
C ILE A 60 -1.83 -7.12 -0.61
N SER A 61 -1.41 -8.33 -0.96
CA SER A 61 -2.00 -9.53 -0.38
C SER A 61 -1.73 -9.59 1.13
N GLU A 62 -0.56 -9.13 1.57
CA GLU A 62 -0.24 -9.12 2.99
C GLU A 62 -1.11 -8.06 3.69
N LEU A 63 -1.33 -6.92 3.05
CA LEU A 63 -2.22 -5.91 3.60
C LEU A 63 -3.62 -6.48 3.77
N MET A 64 -4.10 -7.28 2.81
CA MET A 64 -5.41 -7.91 2.89
C MET A 64 -5.46 -8.83 4.09
N SER A 65 -4.40 -9.58 4.34
CA SER A 65 -4.37 -10.55 5.43
C SER A 65 -4.35 -9.91 6.81
N THR A 66 -3.99 -8.63 6.89
CA THR A 66 -3.93 -7.93 8.17
C THR A 66 -5.28 -7.31 8.58
N LEU A 67 -6.28 -7.37 7.70
CA LEU A 67 -7.55 -6.75 8.00
C LEU A 67 -8.30 -7.49 9.09
N ASP A 68 -8.85 -6.71 10.04
CA ASP A 68 -9.64 -7.27 11.12
C ASP A 68 -11.08 -7.27 10.64
N ARG A 69 -11.60 -8.46 10.37
CA ARG A 69 -12.91 -8.63 9.79
C ARG A 69 -14.06 -8.23 10.71
N SER A 70 -13.77 -7.92 11.97
CA SER A 70 -14.81 -7.51 12.89
C SER A 70 -15.25 -6.06 12.61
N TYR A 71 -14.51 -5.30 11.82
CA TYR A 71 -14.86 -3.94 11.49
C TYR A 71 -15.46 -3.86 10.08
N ASP A 72 -16.51 -3.07 9.93
CA ASP A 72 -17.20 -2.94 8.66
C ASP A 72 -16.26 -2.36 7.58
N ILE A 73 -15.38 -1.45 7.96
CA ILE A 73 -14.46 -0.82 7.02
C ILE A 73 -13.56 -1.86 6.36
N SER A 74 -13.35 -2.99 7.02
CA SER A 74 -12.48 -4.03 6.48
C SER A 74 -13.04 -4.62 5.18
N LYS A 75 -14.35 -4.65 5.02
CA LYS A 75 -14.96 -5.20 3.81
C LYS A 75 -14.63 -4.27 2.64
N SER A 76 -14.73 -2.96 2.86
CA SER A 76 -14.46 -1.99 1.82
C SER A 76 -12.98 -2.00 1.46
N LEU A 77 -12.12 -2.09 2.47
CA LEU A 77 -10.68 -2.13 2.24
C LEU A 77 -10.28 -3.41 1.50
N HIS A 78 -10.89 -4.54 1.86
CA HIS A 78 -10.61 -5.80 1.21
C HIS A 78 -10.96 -5.71 -0.28
N SER A 79 -12.14 -5.16 -0.59
CA SER A 79 -12.57 -4.99 -1.97
C SER A 79 -11.63 -4.07 -2.74
N LEU A 80 -11.16 -3.01 -2.10
CA LEU A 80 -10.25 -2.08 -2.75
C LEU A 80 -8.91 -2.75 -3.03
N TYR A 81 -8.40 -3.54 -2.07
CA TYR A 81 -7.15 -4.26 -2.26
C TYR A 81 -7.28 -5.27 -3.41
N GLU A 82 -8.42 -5.95 -3.50
CA GLU A 82 -8.67 -6.89 -4.57
C GLU A 82 -8.65 -6.16 -5.91
N TYR A 83 -9.28 -4.99 -5.95
CA TYR A 83 -9.31 -4.20 -7.18
C TYR A 83 -7.92 -3.72 -7.56
N MET A 84 -7.11 -3.31 -6.58
CA MET A 84 -5.74 -2.88 -6.87
C MET A 84 -4.92 -4.04 -7.42
N ASN A 85 -5.07 -5.25 -6.87
CA ASN A 85 -4.37 -6.40 -7.39
C ASN A 85 -4.82 -6.69 -8.83
N TYR A 86 -6.11 -6.53 -9.11
CA TYR A 86 -6.64 -6.70 -10.45
C TYR A 86 -5.97 -5.69 -11.40
N LEU A 87 -5.83 -4.44 -10.98
CA LEU A 87 -5.18 -3.41 -11.79
C LEU A 87 -3.73 -3.79 -12.11
N LEU A 88 -3.02 -4.33 -11.13
CA LEU A 88 -1.62 -4.70 -11.34
C LEU A 88 -1.49 -5.89 -12.28
N VAL A 89 -2.42 -6.85 -12.20
CA VAL A 89 -2.44 -7.98 -13.10
C VAL A 89 -2.71 -7.49 -14.52
N GLU A 90 -3.70 -6.59 -14.69
CA GLU A 90 -4.05 -6.06 -15.99
C GLU A 90 -2.89 -5.21 -16.56
N ALA A 91 -2.25 -4.43 -15.71
CA ALA A 91 -1.10 -3.62 -16.14
C ALA A 91 -0.02 -4.52 -16.74
N ASN A 92 0.21 -5.68 -16.12
CA ASN A 92 1.24 -6.60 -16.58
C ASN A 92 0.82 -7.32 -17.85
N ILE A 93 -0.39 -7.84 -17.90
CA ILE A 93 -0.86 -8.58 -19.06
C ILE A 93 -0.97 -7.71 -20.29
N ARG A 94 -1.52 -6.52 -20.13
CA ARG A 94 -1.75 -5.62 -21.25
C ARG A 94 -0.65 -4.59 -21.45
N LYS A 95 0.34 -4.58 -20.59
CA LYS A 95 1.44 -3.60 -20.59
C LYS A 95 0.84 -2.19 -20.60
N ASP A 96 -0.17 -1.99 -19.75
CA ASP A 96 -0.90 -0.75 -19.67
C ASP A 96 -0.47 0.07 -18.48
N VAL A 97 0.27 1.13 -18.72
CA VAL A 97 0.80 1.98 -17.67
C VAL A 97 -0.31 2.69 -16.89
N THR A 98 -1.44 2.97 -17.52
CA THR A 98 -2.52 3.69 -16.84
C THR A 98 -3.11 2.88 -15.70
N LYS A 99 -3.15 1.54 -15.85
CA LYS A 99 -3.66 0.68 -14.78
C LYS A 99 -2.70 0.71 -13.58
N ALA A 100 -1.41 0.72 -13.85
CA ALA A 100 -0.42 0.78 -12.78
C ALA A 100 -0.48 2.15 -12.08
N GLU A 101 -0.66 3.22 -12.84
CA GLU A 101 -0.76 4.55 -12.27
C GLU A 101 -2.01 4.69 -11.40
N GLU A 102 -3.10 4.07 -11.81
CA GLU A 102 -4.33 4.10 -11.03
C GLU A 102 -4.09 3.42 -9.68
N ALA A 103 -3.38 2.28 -9.68
CA ALA A 103 -3.06 1.58 -8.45
C ALA A 103 -2.19 2.44 -7.52
N VAL A 104 -1.22 3.17 -8.09
CA VAL A 104 -0.35 4.06 -7.30
C VAL A 104 -1.21 5.15 -6.63
N GLY A 105 -2.21 5.66 -7.35
CA GLY A 105 -3.11 6.67 -6.81
C GLY A 105 -3.82 6.18 -5.55
N TYR A 106 -4.39 4.97 -5.62
CA TYR A 106 -5.09 4.40 -4.47
C TYR A 106 -4.11 4.13 -3.32
N LEU A 107 -2.92 3.59 -3.63
CA LEU A 107 -1.93 3.30 -2.58
C LEU A 107 -1.48 4.57 -1.88
N THR A 108 -1.29 5.63 -2.66
CA THR A 108 -0.86 6.91 -2.11
C THR A 108 -1.93 7.50 -1.20
N ASP A 109 -3.19 7.44 -1.62
CA ASP A 109 -4.28 7.95 -0.83
C ASP A 109 -4.44 7.17 0.48
N LEU A 110 -4.32 5.85 0.41
CA LEU A 110 -4.43 5.00 1.59
C LEU A 110 -3.26 5.28 2.55
N ARG A 111 -2.07 5.45 1.99
CA ARG A 111 -0.90 5.74 2.80
C ARG A 111 -1.12 7.04 3.57
N GLU A 112 -1.62 8.05 2.87
CA GLU A 112 -1.83 9.35 3.47
C GLU A 112 -2.87 9.26 4.58
N THR A 113 -3.93 8.51 4.35
CA THR A 113 -4.99 8.30 5.34
C THR A 113 -4.44 7.63 6.59
N TRP A 114 -3.62 6.58 6.41
CA TRP A 114 -3.03 5.88 7.54
C TRP A 114 -2.06 6.79 8.29
N LEU A 115 -1.30 7.61 7.57
CA LEU A 115 -0.32 8.49 8.18
C LEU A 115 -1.06 9.52 9.05
N GLN A 116 -2.16 10.09 8.56
CA GLN A 116 -2.93 11.05 9.31
C GLN A 116 -3.57 10.41 10.54
N ALA A 117 -4.12 9.21 10.37
CA ALA A 117 -4.72 8.48 11.49
C ALA A 117 -3.68 8.17 12.56
N SER A 118 -2.48 7.81 12.12
CA SER A 118 -1.39 7.47 13.02
C SER A 118 -0.95 8.71 13.81
N LYS A 119 -0.93 9.87 13.18
CA LYS A 119 -0.54 11.11 13.83
C LYS A 119 -1.58 11.49 14.88
N ILE A 120 -2.85 11.36 14.54
CA ILE A 120 -3.92 11.68 15.45
C ILE A 120 -3.87 10.78 16.66
N ALA A 121 -3.66 9.48 16.45
CA ALA A 121 -3.60 8.53 17.55
C ALA A 121 -2.41 8.78 18.46
N ALA A 122 -1.25 9.09 17.86
CA ALA A 122 -0.05 9.30 18.63
C ALA A 122 -0.12 10.63 19.35
N GLY A 123 -0.72 11.60 18.72
CA GLY A 123 -0.79 12.89 19.29
C GLY A 123 -2.14 13.11 19.84
N GLN A 124 -2.65 12.13 20.56
CA GLN A 124 -3.91 12.18 21.12
C GLN A 124 -4.05 13.37 21.84
N GLU A 125 -3.04 13.80 22.11
CA GLU A 125 -2.95 14.94 22.84
C GLU A 125 -3.19 16.02 21.87
N ALA A 126 -3.13 15.81 20.69
CA ALA A 126 -3.25 16.89 19.77
C ALA A 126 -4.72 17.19 19.78
N PRO A 127 -5.05 18.32 19.75
CA PRO A 127 -6.39 18.75 19.83
C PRO A 127 -6.96 18.50 18.54
N PRO A 128 -7.84 18.31 18.62
CA PRO A 128 -8.50 17.93 17.48
C PRO A 128 -8.86 19.00 16.59
N VAL A 129 -8.83 19.39 16.44
CA VAL A 129 -9.18 19.93 15.88
C VAL A 129 -9.99 20.21 15.32
N THR A 130 -10.13 20.21 15.59
CA THR A 130 -10.69 20.30 15.33
C THR A 130 -11.33 20.59 14.57
N THR A 131 -11.62 20.54 14.76
CA THR A 131 -11.91 20.48 14.33
C THR A 131 -12.29 20.80 13.46
N GLU A 132 -12.46 20.73 13.59
CA GLU A 132 -12.49 20.70 13.15
C GLU A 132 -12.62 20.78 12.43
N SER A 133 -12.96 20.96 12.63
CA SER A 133 -12.90 20.78 12.30
C SER A 133 -13.08 20.80 11.67
N ALA A 134 -13.41 20.98 11.87
CA ALA A 134 -13.38 20.74 11.76
C ALA A 134 -13.49 20.73 11.10
N HIS A 135 -13.85 20.81 11.20
CA HIS A 135 -13.75 20.57 10.99
C HIS A 135 -13.86 20.44 10.64
N GLY A 136 -14.11 20.89 10.71
CA GLY A 136 -14.06 20.48 10.82
C GLY A 136 -14.04 20.65 10.66
#